data_9e6de9767e6eff019a93671a6ec3fbb5
#
_entry.id   9e6de9767e6eff019a93671a6ec3fbb5
#
_cell.length_a   1.000
_cell.length_b   1.000
_cell.length_c   1.000
_cell.angle_alpha   90.00
_cell.angle_beta   90.00
_cell.angle_gamma   90.00
#
_symmetry.space_group_name_H-M   'P 1'
#
loop_
_entity.id
_entity.type
_entity.pdbx_description
1 polymer ?
#
loop_
_entity_poly.entity_id
_entity_poly.type
_entity_poly.pdbx_seq_one_letter_code
_entity_poly.pdbx_strand_id
1 'polypeptide(L)'
;MKTTKESPHETDRKTASLVGVLFIIGTVMGVLSVVFVSPVLGGPGYLARIAANPAPMILGAFCMLVMGLALAMVPLALFPILRRYHEPLAIGYVVFRSGLEMVTALGVVGSWLLLVTLGQEYAVASAAAGSPAGPDFRTLGVLISKAAEISSNAMAVFFPIGAIMLYVVCYQSKLIPRWLSVWGLIAVVLHLALTGLAGLANLNEPSLIQVVANAPILVQEMVMAAWLIVKGFSPSAVAPGALKTAANELLSVA
;
A
#
# COMPACT_ATOMS: atom_id res chain seq x y z
N MET A 1 -20.15 35.51 9.43
CA MET A 1 -19.02 34.69 8.99
C MET A 1 -19.33 34.24 7.56
N LYS A 2 -18.75 34.89 6.51
CA LYS A 2 -18.98 34.53 5.10
C LYS A 2 -18.21 33.25 4.82
N THR A 3 -18.87 32.12 4.74
CA THR A 3 -18.31 30.91 4.16
C THR A 3 -18.14 31.16 2.66
N THR A 4 -16.94 31.47 2.22
CA THR A 4 -16.58 31.55 0.81
C THR A 4 -16.77 30.14 0.22
N LYS A 5 -17.82 29.95 -0.59
CA LYS A 5 -18.09 28.69 -1.28
C LYS A 5 -16.94 28.49 -2.29
N GLU A 6 -15.98 27.61 -1.97
CA GLU A 6 -14.86 27.29 -2.87
C GLU A 6 -15.40 26.81 -4.23
N SER A 7 -14.74 27.22 -5.31
CA SER A 7 -15.14 26.77 -6.64
C SER A 7 -14.86 25.26 -6.78
N PRO A 8 -15.68 24.50 -7.52
CA PRO A 8 -15.44 23.06 -7.75
C PRO A 8 -14.02 22.76 -8.25
N HIS A 9 -13.47 23.62 -9.07
CA HIS A 9 -12.12 23.50 -9.61
C HIS A 9 -11.03 23.64 -8.54
N GLU A 10 -11.22 24.49 -7.54
CA GLU A 10 -10.28 24.67 -6.44
C GLU A 10 -10.29 23.46 -5.50
N THR A 11 -11.48 22.90 -5.24
CA THR A 11 -11.64 21.69 -4.43
C THR A 11 -10.97 20.49 -5.11
N ASP A 12 -11.16 20.29 -6.42
CA ASP A 12 -10.52 19.20 -7.16
C ASP A 12 -8.99 19.34 -7.19
N ARG A 13 -8.46 20.57 -7.22
CA ARG A 13 -7.03 20.85 -7.14
C ARG A 13 -6.45 20.50 -5.78
N LYS A 14 -7.12 20.86 -4.68
CA LYS A 14 -6.72 20.51 -3.32
C LYS A 14 -6.73 18.99 -3.12
N THR A 15 -7.75 18.31 -3.63
CA THR A 15 -7.84 16.85 -3.59
C THR A 15 -6.69 16.19 -4.36
N ALA A 16 -6.34 16.67 -5.54
CA ALA A 16 -5.21 16.14 -6.30
C ALA A 16 -3.89 16.27 -5.52
N SER A 17 -3.63 17.44 -4.95
CA SER A 17 -2.42 17.69 -4.15
C SER A 17 -2.39 16.81 -2.89
N LEU A 18 -3.51 16.67 -2.18
CA LEU A 18 -3.64 15.80 -1.02
C LEU A 18 -3.31 14.35 -1.38
N VAL A 19 -3.90 13.83 -2.46
CA VAL A 19 -3.67 12.47 -2.94
C VAL A 19 -2.19 12.25 -3.30
N GLY A 20 -1.56 13.21 -3.97
CA GLY A 20 -0.13 13.15 -4.26
C GLY A 20 0.74 13.07 -3.01
N VAL A 21 0.44 13.91 -2.00
CA VAL A 21 1.15 13.87 -0.70
C VAL A 21 0.94 12.54 0.02
N LEU A 22 -0.27 12.00 0.02
CA LEU A 22 -0.59 10.70 0.64
C LEU A 22 0.18 9.55 -0.03
N PHE A 23 0.31 9.54 -1.36
CA PHE A 23 1.16 8.56 -2.07
C PHE A 23 2.62 8.66 -1.64
N ILE A 24 3.18 9.88 -1.54
CA ILE A 24 4.57 10.07 -1.09
C ILE A 24 4.75 9.55 0.33
N ILE A 25 3.87 9.94 1.26
CA ILE A 25 3.91 9.47 2.65
C ILE A 25 3.83 7.94 2.69
N GLY A 26 2.86 7.35 2.00
CA GLY A 26 2.67 5.90 1.95
C GLY A 26 3.92 5.17 1.45
N THR A 27 4.49 5.61 0.33
CA THR A 27 5.68 4.99 -0.24
C THR A 27 6.91 5.13 0.66
N VAL A 28 7.18 6.33 1.18
CA VAL A 28 8.33 6.57 2.07
C VAL A 28 8.21 5.73 3.34
N MET A 29 7.05 5.72 3.97
CA MET A 29 6.81 4.94 5.18
C MET A 29 6.87 3.43 4.91
N GLY A 30 6.39 2.97 3.76
CA GLY A 30 6.51 1.58 3.35
C GLY A 30 7.97 1.14 3.20
N VAL A 31 8.80 1.94 2.53
CA VAL A 31 10.24 1.67 2.41
C VAL A 31 10.92 1.66 3.78
N LEU A 32 10.65 2.65 4.63
CA LEU A 32 11.23 2.74 5.97
C LEU A 32 10.81 1.54 6.84
N SER A 33 9.58 1.05 6.73
CA SER A 33 9.13 -0.12 7.49
C SER A 33 10.01 -1.35 7.20
N VAL A 34 10.32 -1.58 5.92
CA VAL A 34 11.19 -2.68 5.48
C VAL A 34 12.62 -2.46 5.94
N VAL A 35 13.16 -1.25 5.80
CA VAL A 35 14.54 -0.90 6.22
C VAL A 35 14.75 -1.17 7.72
N PHE A 36 13.77 -0.85 8.56
CA PHE A 36 13.88 -1.09 10.00
C PHE A 36 13.74 -2.57 10.37
N VAL A 37 12.81 -3.29 9.75
CA VAL A 37 12.45 -4.66 10.18
C VAL A 37 13.36 -5.74 9.59
N SER A 38 13.77 -5.61 8.32
CA SER A 38 14.55 -6.65 7.64
C SER A 38 15.83 -7.08 8.35
N PRO A 39 16.67 -6.16 8.91
CA PRO A 39 17.90 -6.57 9.60
C PRO A 39 17.63 -7.37 10.88
N VAL A 40 16.47 -7.16 11.50
CA VAL A 40 16.10 -7.79 12.76
C VAL A 40 15.54 -9.19 12.55
N LEU A 41 14.67 -9.36 11.55
CA LEU A 41 14.01 -10.65 11.27
C LEU A 41 14.87 -11.63 10.47
N GLY A 42 15.93 -11.18 9.82
CA GLY A 42 16.80 -12.02 8.99
C GLY A 42 17.56 -13.10 9.80
N GLY A 43 17.38 -14.38 9.43
CA GLY A 43 18.17 -15.50 9.93
C GLY A 43 17.85 -15.96 11.37
N PRO A 44 18.61 -16.96 11.89
CA PRO A 44 18.38 -17.53 13.21
C PRO A 44 18.69 -16.52 14.33
N GLY A 45 18.05 -16.70 15.48
CA GLY A 45 18.30 -15.87 16.67
C GLY A 45 17.60 -14.50 16.65
N TYR A 46 16.62 -14.28 15.79
CA TYR A 46 15.88 -13.01 15.69
C TYR A 46 15.17 -12.61 16.99
N LEU A 47 14.68 -13.57 17.80
CA LEU A 47 14.07 -13.26 19.10
C LEU A 47 15.08 -12.63 20.06
N ALA A 48 16.32 -13.12 20.09
CA ALA A 48 17.38 -12.53 20.90
C ALA A 48 17.74 -11.10 20.40
N ARG A 49 17.75 -10.88 19.08
CA ARG A 49 17.98 -9.53 18.51
C ARG A 49 16.85 -8.57 18.86
N ILE A 50 15.59 -9.02 18.77
CA ILE A 50 14.42 -8.22 19.17
C ILE A 50 14.50 -7.89 20.68
N ALA A 51 14.85 -8.88 21.51
CA ALA A 51 15.00 -8.68 22.95
C ALA A 51 16.09 -7.65 23.28
N ALA A 52 17.23 -7.72 22.59
CA ALA A 52 18.34 -6.79 22.80
C ALA A 52 18.02 -5.36 22.34
N ASN A 53 17.28 -5.20 21.25
CA ASN A 53 16.87 -3.90 20.73
C ASN A 53 15.51 -3.99 20.01
N PRO A 54 14.38 -3.73 20.70
CA PRO A 54 13.04 -3.78 20.11
C PRO A 54 12.72 -2.55 19.24
N ALA A 55 13.48 -1.46 19.33
CA ALA A 55 13.16 -0.20 18.67
C ALA A 55 12.98 -0.30 17.15
N PRO A 56 13.80 -1.01 16.38
CA PRO A 56 13.59 -1.15 14.94
C PRO A 56 12.27 -1.83 14.58
N MET A 57 11.86 -2.85 15.34
CA MET A 57 10.57 -3.52 15.13
C MET A 57 9.39 -2.59 15.40
N ILE A 58 9.45 -1.80 16.48
CA ILE A 58 8.41 -0.82 16.84
C ILE A 58 8.34 0.30 15.79
N LEU A 59 9.49 0.83 15.37
CA LEU A 59 9.56 1.86 14.34
C LEU A 59 9.05 1.33 12.98
N GLY A 60 9.40 0.11 12.62
CA GLY A 60 8.90 -0.53 11.41
C GLY A 60 7.40 -0.74 11.45
N ALA A 61 6.85 -1.20 12.58
CA ALA A 61 5.41 -1.35 12.78
C ALA A 61 4.69 0.01 12.70
N PHE A 62 5.25 1.08 13.30
CA PHE A 62 4.73 2.44 13.18
C PHE A 62 4.74 2.93 11.73
N CYS A 63 5.84 2.74 11.00
CA CYS A 63 5.93 3.12 9.59
C CYS A 63 4.91 2.36 8.74
N MET A 64 4.73 1.05 8.97
CA MET A 64 3.73 0.24 8.28
C MET A 64 2.30 0.73 8.56
N LEU A 65 1.99 1.10 9.80
CA LEU A 65 0.69 1.67 10.16
C LEU A 65 0.44 3.00 9.44
N VAL A 66 1.42 3.91 9.44
CA VAL A 66 1.32 5.21 8.77
C VAL A 66 1.17 5.03 7.26
N MET A 67 1.92 4.09 6.65
CA MET A 67 1.75 3.70 5.24
C MET A 67 0.31 3.27 4.97
N GLY A 68 -0.21 2.31 5.74
CA GLY A 68 -1.57 1.79 5.56
C GLY A 68 -2.63 2.88 5.66
N LEU A 69 -2.54 3.75 6.68
CA LEU A 69 -3.46 4.88 6.86
C LEU A 69 -3.38 5.88 5.70
N ALA A 70 -2.17 6.28 5.31
CA ALA A 70 -1.99 7.23 4.20
C ALA A 70 -2.60 6.69 2.89
N LEU A 71 -2.31 5.43 2.57
CA LEU A 71 -2.79 4.80 1.35
C LEU A 71 -4.29 4.48 1.40
N ALA A 72 -4.85 4.18 2.56
CA ALA A 72 -6.30 4.00 2.74
C ALA A 72 -7.08 5.32 2.55
N MET A 73 -6.48 6.46 2.86
CA MET A 73 -7.10 7.76 2.64
C MET A 73 -7.17 8.18 1.17
N VAL A 74 -6.31 7.62 0.30
CA VAL A 74 -6.29 7.96 -1.14
C VAL A 74 -7.62 7.65 -1.83
N PRO A 75 -8.17 6.41 -1.78
CA PRO A 75 -9.46 6.13 -2.43
C PRO A 75 -10.62 6.91 -1.80
N LEU A 76 -10.58 7.17 -0.50
CA LEU A 76 -11.62 7.98 0.16
C LEU A 76 -11.61 9.42 -0.38
N ALA A 77 -10.43 10.03 -0.53
CA ALA A 77 -10.30 11.37 -1.11
C ALA A 77 -10.70 11.41 -2.59
N LEU A 78 -10.40 10.35 -3.35
CA LEU A 78 -10.72 10.25 -4.77
C LEU A 78 -12.16 9.84 -5.06
N PHE A 79 -12.85 9.18 -4.12
CA PHE A 79 -14.19 8.62 -4.33
C PHE A 79 -15.20 9.61 -4.92
N PRO A 80 -15.34 10.87 -4.42
CA PRO A 80 -16.28 11.83 -4.97
C PRO A 80 -16.02 12.16 -6.45
N ILE A 81 -14.78 12.03 -6.90
CA ILE A 81 -14.36 12.29 -8.29
C ILE A 81 -14.58 11.04 -9.14
N LEU A 82 -14.04 9.88 -8.71
CA LEU A 82 -14.06 8.64 -9.48
C LEU A 82 -15.48 8.11 -9.71
N ARG A 83 -16.38 8.21 -8.72
CA ARG A 83 -17.76 7.74 -8.84
C ARG A 83 -18.56 8.45 -9.94
N ARG A 84 -18.14 9.66 -10.35
CA ARG A 84 -18.77 10.39 -11.44
C ARG A 84 -18.55 9.70 -12.80
N TYR A 85 -17.47 8.91 -12.93
CA TYR A 85 -17.12 8.23 -14.17
C TYR A 85 -17.52 6.75 -14.14
N HIS A 86 -17.22 6.05 -13.04
CA HIS A 86 -17.51 4.63 -12.90
C HIS A 86 -17.70 4.27 -11.43
N GLU A 87 -18.93 4.38 -10.94
CA GLU A 87 -19.23 4.16 -9.51
C GLU A 87 -18.85 2.76 -9.01
N PRO A 88 -19.15 1.63 -9.71
CA PRO A 88 -18.73 0.31 -9.24
C PRO A 88 -17.22 0.17 -9.07
N LEU A 89 -16.40 0.68 -9.99
CA LEU A 89 -14.94 0.65 -9.85
C LEU A 89 -14.44 1.57 -8.74
N ALA A 90 -15.09 2.72 -8.53
CA ALA A 90 -14.76 3.62 -7.41
C ALA A 90 -15.04 2.97 -6.06
N ILE A 91 -16.18 2.26 -5.92
CA ILE A 91 -16.50 1.47 -4.72
C ILE A 91 -15.49 0.34 -4.54
N GLY A 92 -15.22 -0.43 -5.60
CA GLY A 92 -14.24 -1.50 -5.57
C GLY A 92 -12.86 -1.01 -5.12
N TYR A 93 -12.41 0.14 -5.62
CA TYR A 93 -11.15 0.76 -5.22
C TYR A 93 -11.12 1.07 -3.71
N VAL A 94 -12.21 1.63 -3.15
CA VAL A 94 -12.33 1.86 -1.70
C VAL A 94 -12.28 0.54 -0.93
N VAL A 95 -13.04 -0.48 -1.35
CA VAL A 95 -13.08 -1.78 -0.67
C VAL A 95 -11.71 -2.45 -0.64
N PHE A 96 -11.02 -2.51 -1.77
CA PHE A 96 -9.73 -3.20 -1.85
C PHE A 96 -8.61 -2.41 -1.19
N ARG A 97 -8.50 -1.12 -1.44
CA ARG A 97 -7.39 -0.28 -0.97
C ARG A 97 -7.58 0.24 0.45
N SER A 98 -8.78 0.77 0.80
CA SER A 98 -9.04 1.29 2.15
C SER A 98 -9.48 0.20 3.12
N GLY A 99 -10.18 -0.83 2.64
CA GLY A 99 -10.69 -1.92 3.46
C GLY A 99 -9.68 -3.06 3.59
N LEU A 100 -9.60 -3.91 2.57
CA LEU A 100 -8.87 -5.19 2.64
C LEU A 100 -7.36 -4.99 2.82
N GLU A 101 -6.75 -4.05 2.11
CA GLU A 101 -5.31 -3.78 2.25
C GLU A 101 -4.99 -3.22 3.64
N MET A 102 -5.83 -2.34 4.20
CA MET A 102 -5.62 -1.82 5.55
C MET A 102 -5.74 -2.91 6.62
N VAL A 103 -6.71 -3.82 6.48
CA VAL A 103 -6.85 -4.96 7.40
C VAL A 103 -5.60 -5.84 7.37
N THR A 104 -5.04 -6.10 6.19
CA THR A 104 -3.81 -6.88 6.07
C THR A 104 -2.58 -6.14 6.62
N ALA A 105 -2.49 -4.82 6.43
CA ALA A 105 -1.45 -4.01 7.06
C ALA A 105 -1.51 -4.07 8.60
N LEU A 106 -2.72 -4.02 9.18
CA LEU A 106 -2.91 -4.22 10.62
C LEU A 106 -2.48 -5.62 11.08
N GLY A 107 -2.70 -6.65 10.27
CA GLY A 107 -2.22 -8.00 10.53
C GLY A 107 -0.70 -8.08 10.62
N VAL A 108 0.01 -7.40 9.72
CA VAL A 108 1.49 -7.28 9.76
C VAL A 108 1.94 -6.53 11.01
N VAL A 109 1.37 -5.35 11.28
CA VAL A 109 1.70 -4.53 12.45
C VAL A 109 1.49 -5.30 13.74
N GLY A 110 0.32 -5.94 13.90
CA GLY A 110 0.00 -6.75 15.08
C GLY A 110 0.99 -7.90 15.27
N SER A 111 1.35 -8.61 14.20
CA SER A 111 2.33 -9.69 14.24
C SER A 111 3.72 -9.19 14.65
N TRP A 112 4.18 -8.06 14.13
CA TRP A 112 5.48 -7.49 14.52
C TRP A 112 5.52 -7.04 15.98
N LEU A 113 4.45 -6.44 16.49
CA LEU A 113 4.35 -6.06 17.91
C LEU A 113 4.27 -7.28 18.83
N LEU A 114 3.58 -8.36 18.42
CA LEU A 114 3.59 -9.64 19.14
C LEU A 114 4.98 -10.26 19.20
N LEU A 115 5.78 -10.14 18.11
CA LEU A 115 7.17 -10.60 18.13
C LEU A 115 8.03 -9.78 19.10
N VAL A 116 7.77 -8.48 19.28
CA VAL A 116 8.46 -7.67 20.30
C VAL A 116 8.16 -8.19 21.70
N THR A 117 6.87 -8.42 22.01
CA THR A 117 6.46 -8.98 23.30
C THR A 117 7.09 -10.36 23.53
N LEU A 118 7.03 -11.25 22.53
CA LEU A 118 7.62 -12.58 22.61
C LEU A 118 9.14 -12.52 22.82
N GLY A 119 9.85 -11.58 22.19
CA GLY A 119 11.27 -11.37 22.37
C GLY A 119 11.63 -10.95 23.81
N GLN A 120 10.81 -10.09 24.41
CA GLN A 120 10.99 -9.68 25.82
C GLN A 120 10.80 -10.87 26.77
N GLU A 121 9.74 -11.64 26.60
CA GLU A 121 9.49 -12.86 27.39
C GLU A 121 10.60 -13.92 27.19
N TYR A 122 11.10 -14.07 25.96
CA TYR A 122 12.23 -14.94 25.66
C TYR A 122 13.50 -14.52 26.45
N ALA A 123 13.77 -13.22 26.56
CA ALA A 123 14.93 -12.75 27.32
C ALA A 123 14.79 -13.05 28.82
N VAL A 124 13.61 -12.83 29.40
CA VAL A 124 13.32 -13.12 30.81
C VAL A 124 13.47 -14.62 31.09
N ALA A 125 12.87 -15.48 30.27
CA ALA A 125 12.95 -16.92 30.40
C ALA A 125 14.40 -17.45 30.24
N SER A 126 15.17 -16.90 29.30
CA SER A 126 16.57 -17.27 29.06
C SER A 126 17.46 -16.87 30.25
N ALA A 127 17.23 -15.68 30.82
CA ALA A 127 17.97 -15.24 32.00
C ALA A 127 17.67 -16.11 33.24
N ALA A 128 16.42 -16.47 33.45
CA ALA A 128 16.00 -17.33 34.55
C ALA A 128 16.56 -18.78 34.45
N ALA A 129 16.66 -19.31 33.23
CA ALA A 129 17.16 -20.65 32.97
C ALA A 129 18.70 -20.73 32.89
N GLY A 130 19.43 -19.62 32.80
CA GLY A 130 20.86 -19.56 32.53
C GLY A 130 21.28 -20.14 31.18
N SER A 131 20.31 -20.33 30.27
CA SER A 131 20.50 -20.90 28.93
C SER A 131 19.42 -20.35 28.00
N PRO A 132 19.56 -20.41 26.64
CA PRO A 132 18.52 -20.00 25.71
C PRO A 132 17.19 -20.67 26.02
N ALA A 133 16.12 -19.90 26.09
CA ALA A 133 14.78 -20.39 26.36
C ALA A 133 14.33 -21.46 25.33
N GLY A 134 13.48 -22.37 25.78
CA GLY A 134 13.15 -23.63 25.13
C GLY A 134 12.50 -23.52 23.75
N PRO A 135 12.22 -24.67 23.11
CA PRO A 135 11.71 -24.75 21.74
C PRO A 135 10.34 -24.06 21.54
N ASP A 136 9.54 -23.92 22.61
CA ASP A 136 8.20 -23.31 22.55
C ASP A 136 8.24 -21.86 22.10
N PHE A 137 9.20 -21.06 22.57
CA PHE A 137 9.39 -19.67 22.10
C PHE A 137 9.71 -19.62 20.61
N ARG A 138 10.51 -20.55 20.12
CA ARG A 138 10.85 -20.64 18.70
C ARG A 138 9.61 -20.99 17.87
N THR A 139 8.81 -21.94 18.32
CA THR A 139 7.56 -22.36 17.65
C THR A 139 6.57 -21.21 17.57
N LEU A 140 6.34 -20.49 18.69
CA LEU A 140 5.46 -19.31 18.72
C LEU A 140 5.98 -18.21 17.80
N GLY A 141 7.28 -17.95 17.81
CA GLY A 141 7.89 -16.95 16.95
C GLY A 141 7.72 -17.27 15.46
N VAL A 142 7.86 -18.54 15.07
CA VAL A 142 7.60 -19.00 13.69
C VAL A 142 6.14 -18.79 13.32
N LEU A 143 5.18 -19.14 14.19
CA LEU A 143 3.75 -18.97 13.92
C LEU A 143 3.38 -17.49 13.73
N ILE A 144 3.89 -16.60 14.59
CA ILE A 144 3.63 -15.16 14.48
C ILE A 144 4.29 -14.59 13.20
N SER A 145 5.51 -15.02 12.87
CA SER A 145 6.17 -14.60 11.62
C SER A 145 5.38 -15.07 10.39
N LYS A 146 4.83 -16.28 10.43
CA LYS A 146 3.95 -16.78 9.35
C LYS A 146 2.63 -16.00 9.25
N ALA A 147 2.06 -15.54 10.35
CA ALA A 147 0.88 -14.66 10.32
C ALA A 147 1.20 -13.32 9.64
N ALA A 148 2.38 -12.73 9.91
CA ALA A 148 2.84 -11.53 9.21
C ALA A 148 3.03 -11.78 7.71
N GLU A 149 3.65 -12.90 7.34
CA GLU A 149 3.88 -13.29 5.94
C GLU A 149 2.54 -13.50 5.19
N ILE A 150 1.58 -14.21 5.78
CA ILE A 150 0.25 -14.43 5.20
C ILE A 150 -0.46 -13.08 4.98
N SER A 151 -0.39 -12.18 5.96
CA SER A 151 -0.97 -10.84 5.85
C SER A 151 -0.29 -10.01 4.74
N SER A 152 1.03 -10.07 4.63
CA SER A 152 1.79 -9.40 3.56
C SER A 152 1.46 -9.97 2.18
N ASN A 153 1.33 -11.28 2.05
CA ASN A 153 0.97 -11.93 0.79
C ASN A 153 -0.46 -11.56 0.37
N ALA A 154 -1.41 -11.50 1.31
CA ALA A 154 -2.76 -11.04 1.03
C ALA A 154 -2.78 -9.56 0.58
N MET A 155 -1.99 -8.70 1.23
CA MET A 155 -1.82 -7.30 0.83
C MET A 155 -1.27 -7.19 -0.60
N ALA A 156 -0.29 -8.01 -0.97
CA ALA A 156 0.29 -8.06 -2.31
C ALA A 156 -0.70 -8.50 -3.40
N VAL A 157 -1.83 -9.12 -3.03
CA VAL A 157 -2.95 -9.45 -3.94
C VAL A 157 -4.00 -8.34 -3.95
N PHE A 158 -4.38 -7.79 -2.80
CA PHE A 158 -5.46 -6.79 -2.73
C PHE A 158 -5.04 -5.44 -3.31
N PHE A 159 -3.80 -5.03 -3.09
CA PHE A 159 -3.23 -3.81 -3.65
C PHE A 159 -3.40 -3.72 -5.18
N PRO A 160 -2.92 -4.68 -5.99
CA PRO A 160 -3.01 -4.59 -7.43
C PRO A 160 -4.45 -4.61 -7.96
N ILE A 161 -5.36 -5.33 -7.31
CA ILE A 161 -6.77 -5.33 -7.70
C ILE A 161 -7.37 -3.93 -7.56
N GLY A 162 -7.15 -3.27 -6.42
CA GLY A 162 -7.57 -1.88 -6.23
C GLY A 162 -6.91 -0.92 -7.20
N ALA A 163 -5.60 -1.06 -7.43
CA ALA A 163 -4.84 -0.19 -8.33
C ALA A 163 -5.29 -0.34 -9.79
N ILE A 164 -5.62 -1.54 -10.27
CA ILE A 164 -6.22 -1.75 -11.60
C ILE A 164 -7.51 -0.94 -11.73
N MET A 165 -8.39 -0.99 -10.73
CA MET A 165 -9.66 -0.23 -10.74
C MET A 165 -9.40 1.28 -10.86
N LEU A 166 -8.43 1.82 -10.11
CA LEU A 166 -8.03 3.22 -10.21
C LEU A 166 -7.54 3.58 -11.61
N TYR A 167 -6.57 2.81 -12.14
CA TYR A 167 -5.95 3.15 -13.43
C TYR A 167 -6.89 2.98 -14.60
N VAL A 168 -7.84 2.02 -14.55
CA VAL A 168 -8.91 1.88 -15.56
C VAL A 168 -9.78 3.12 -15.57
N VAL A 169 -10.26 3.59 -14.41
CA VAL A 169 -11.08 4.82 -14.34
C VAL A 169 -10.27 6.03 -14.81
N CYS A 170 -9.02 6.17 -14.38
CA CYS A 170 -8.15 7.27 -14.79
C CYS A 170 -7.87 7.28 -16.31
N TYR A 171 -7.71 6.10 -16.92
CA TYR A 171 -7.52 5.97 -18.37
C TYR A 171 -8.76 6.40 -19.16
N GLN A 172 -9.95 5.92 -18.74
CA GLN A 172 -11.23 6.23 -19.38
C GLN A 172 -11.60 7.70 -19.20
N SER A 173 -11.47 8.23 -18.00
CA SER A 173 -11.85 9.61 -17.66
C SER A 173 -10.84 10.66 -18.11
N LYS A 174 -9.60 10.27 -18.44
CA LYS A 174 -8.49 11.20 -18.73
C LYS A 174 -8.17 12.12 -17.54
N LEU A 175 -8.48 11.71 -16.30
CA LEU A 175 -8.18 12.49 -15.08
C LEU A 175 -6.69 12.78 -14.94
N ILE A 176 -5.86 11.81 -15.33
CA ILE A 176 -4.41 11.96 -15.49
C ILE A 176 -4.02 11.59 -16.93
N PRO A 177 -2.83 11.95 -17.40
CA PRO A 177 -2.37 11.57 -18.73
C PRO A 177 -2.48 10.06 -18.98
N ARG A 178 -3.00 9.67 -20.13
CA ARG A 178 -3.20 8.25 -20.47
C ARG A 178 -1.94 7.40 -20.37
N TRP A 179 -0.77 7.96 -20.74
CA TRP A 179 0.50 7.24 -20.63
C TRP A 179 0.81 6.85 -19.19
N LEU A 180 0.46 7.71 -18.22
CA LEU A 180 0.67 7.46 -16.79
C LEU A 180 -0.27 6.37 -16.26
N SER A 181 -1.52 6.33 -16.73
CA SER A 181 -2.48 5.26 -16.43
C SER A 181 -2.06 3.92 -17.04
N VAL A 182 -1.59 3.92 -18.30
CA VAL A 182 -1.10 2.72 -18.99
C VAL A 182 0.15 2.17 -18.29
N TRP A 183 1.11 3.04 -17.93
CA TRP A 183 2.27 2.62 -17.15
C TRP A 183 1.85 1.97 -15.83
N GLY A 184 0.91 2.58 -15.09
CA GLY A 184 0.36 2.00 -13.86
C GLY A 184 -0.26 0.62 -14.08
N LEU A 185 -1.08 0.46 -15.11
CA LEU A 185 -1.70 -0.84 -15.45
C LEU A 185 -0.64 -1.92 -15.76
N ILE A 186 0.37 -1.60 -16.57
CA ILE A 186 1.46 -2.53 -16.90
C ILE A 186 2.23 -2.90 -15.63
N ALA A 187 2.60 -1.91 -14.82
CA ALA A 187 3.37 -2.12 -13.60
C ALA A 187 2.63 -2.98 -12.58
N VAL A 188 1.32 -2.76 -12.41
CA VAL A 188 0.47 -3.54 -11.49
C VAL A 188 0.28 -4.98 -11.97
N VAL A 189 0.06 -5.19 -13.26
CA VAL A 189 -0.06 -6.56 -13.83
C VAL A 189 1.27 -7.30 -13.70
N LEU A 190 2.40 -6.64 -13.95
CA LEU A 190 3.73 -7.21 -13.75
C LEU A 190 3.97 -7.57 -12.28
N HIS A 191 3.61 -6.68 -11.35
CA HIS A 191 3.69 -6.95 -9.91
C HIS A 191 2.89 -8.19 -9.52
N LEU A 192 1.63 -8.28 -9.95
CA LEU A 192 0.76 -9.42 -9.64
C LEU A 192 1.30 -10.74 -10.22
N ALA A 193 1.78 -10.71 -11.46
CA ALA A 193 2.35 -11.89 -12.11
C ALA A 193 3.62 -12.39 -11.39
N LEU A 194 4.56 -11.49 -11.08
CA LEU A 194 5.81 -11.84 -10.42
C LEU A 194 5.59 -12.28 -8.97
N THR A 195 4.68 -11.63 -8.24
CA THR A 195 4.33 -12.04 -6.85
C THR A 195 3.64 -13.40 -6.85
N GLY A 196 2.73 -13.65 -7.81
CA GLY A 196 2.09 -14.95 -7.98
C GLY A 196 3.10 -16.06 -8.30
N LEU A 197 4.04 -15.81 -9.22
CA LEU A 197 5.11 -16.75 -9.54
C LEU A 197 6.04 -17.04 -8.36
N ALA A 198 6.42 -16.01 -7.59
CA ALA A 198 7.23 -16.16 -6.39
C ALA A 198 6.53 -17.03 -5.34
N GLY A 199 5.21 -16.83 -5.15
CA GLY A 199 4.39 -17.65 -4.25
C GLY A 199 4.31 -19.12 -4.70
N LEU A 200 4.10 -19.37 -5.98
CA LEU A 200 4.07 -20.73 -6.54
C LEU A 200 5.44 -21.45 -6.45
N ALA A 201 6.52 -20.71 -6.59
CA ALA A 201 7.88 -21.25 -6.50
C ALA A 201 8.40 -21.41 -5.07
N ASN A 202 7.59 -21.09 -4.05
CA ASN A 202 7.99 -21.08 -2.62
C ASN A 202 9.28 -20.28 -2.35
N LEU A 203 9.49 -19.19 -3.08
CA LEU A 203 10.64 -18.30 -2.89
C LEU A 203 10.39 -17.43 -1.66
N ASN A 204 10.75 -17.93 -0.49
CA ASN A 204 10.48 -17.30 0.82
C ASN A 204 11.49 -16.20 1.21
N GLU A 205 12.51 -15.96 0.39
CA GLU A 205 13.47 -14.87 0.63
C GLU A 205 13.01 -13.61 -0.12
N PRO A 206 13.31 -12.39 0.37
CA PRO A 206 13.13 -11.17 -0.40
C PRO A 206 14.04 -11.24 -1.63
N SER A 207 13.52 -11.93 -2.64
CA SER A 207 14.25 -12.24 -3.85
C SER A 207 14.37 -10.99 -4.70
N LEU A 208 15.40 -10.94 -5.53
CA LEU A 208 15.53 -9.93 -6.60
C LEU A 208 14.22 -9.79 -7.39
N ILE A 209 13.45 -10.87 -7.49
CA ILE A 209 12.12 -10.89 -8.13
C ILE A 209 11.14 -9.93 -7.45
N GLN A 210 11.08 -9.88 -6.11
CA GLN A 210 10.19 -8.96 -5.39
C GLN A 210 10.62 -7.50 -5.58
N VAL A 211 11.92 -7.21 -5.59
CA VAL A 211 12.44 -5.86 -5.86
C VAL A 211 12.08 -5.44 -7.27
N VAL A 212 12.31 -6.32 -8.26
CA VAL A 212 11.97 -6.06 -9.67
C VAL A 212 10.46 -5.92 -9.87
N ALA A 213 9.64 -6.70 -9.15
CA ALA A 213 8.18 -6.60 -9.20
C ALA A 213 7.66 -5.26 -8.66
N ASN A 214 8.28 -4.74 -7.59
CA ASN A 214 7.82 -3.53 -6.92
C ASN A 214 8.40 -2.24 -7.53
N ALA A 215 9.59 -2.26 -8.11
CA ALA A 215 10.25 -1.06 -8.61
C ALA A 215 9.44 -0.28 -9.67
N PRO A 216 8.83 -0.92 -10.70
CA PRO A 216 8.07 -0.21 -11.72
C PRO A 216 6.86 0.54 -11.17
N ILE A 217 6.12 -0.09 -10.23
CA ILE A 217 4.93 0.55 -9.64
C ILE A 217 5.33 1.64 -8.64
N LEU A 218 6.38 1.44 -7.86
CA LEU A 218 6.90 2.44 -6.93
C LEU A 218 7.30 3.73 -7.68
N VAL A 219 8.05 3.60 -8.78
CA VAL A 219 8.46 4.77 -9.58
C VAL A 219 7.24 5.43 -10.22
N GLN A 220 6.30 4.65 -10.75
CA GLN A 220 5.09 5.16 -11.36
C GLN A 220 4.22 5.93 -10.35
N GLU A 221 4.02 5.40 -9.13
CA GLU A 221 3.26 6.09 -8.08
C GLU A 221 3.94 7.41 -7.68
N MET A 222 5.27 7.48 -7.62
CA MET A 222 5.98 8.72 -7.33
C MET A 222 5.85 9.75 -8.47
N VAL A 223 5.92 9.32 -9.72
CA VAL A 223 5.68 10.20 -10.87
C VAL A 223 4.23 10.70 -10.89
N MET A 224 3.27 9.82 -10.59
CA MET A 224 1.85 10.20 -10.47
C MET A 224 1.63 11.18 -9.31
N ALA A 225 2.24 10.95 -8.16
CA ALA A 225 2.17 11.84 -7.01
C ALA A 225 2.70 13.24 -7.34
N ALA A 226 3.89 13.30 -7.95
CA ALA A 226 4.47 14.57 -8.42
C ALA A 226 3.57 15.27 -9.45
N TRP A 227 3.00 14.52 -10.40
CA TRP A 227 2.05 15.05 -11.36
C TRP A 227 0.83 15.66 -10.68
N LEU A 228 0.20 14.95 -9.75
CA LEU A 228 -0.99 15.40 -9.03
C LEU A 228 -0.71 16.66 -8.19
N ILE A 229 0.45 16.76 -7.58
CA ILE A 229 0.85 17.95 -6.80
C ILE A 229 1.08 19.15 -7.73
N VAL A 230 1.80 18.97 -8.85
CA VAL A 230 2.22 20.07 -9.72
C VAL A 230 1.12 20.47 -10.70
N LYS A 231 0.50 19.50 -11.38
CA LYS A 231 -0.48 19.73 -12.47
C LYS A 231 -1.93 19.56 -12.02
N GLY A 232 -2.19 18.69 -11.03
CA GLY A 232 -3.53 18.31 -10.63
C GLY A 232 -4.22 17.39 -11.63
N PHE A 233 -5.55 17.30 -11.54
CA PHE A 233 -6.37 16.59 -12.54
C PHE A 233 -6.49 17.41 -13.83
N SER A 234 -6.72 16.69 -14.95
CA SER A 234 -6.92 17.34 -16.24
C SER A 234 -8.19 18.21 -16.24
N PRO A 235 -8.12 19.51 -16.59
CA PRO A 235 -9.27 20.41 -16.52
C PRO A 235 -10.46 19.95 -17.36
N SER A 236 -10.19 19.33 -18.51
CA SER A 236 -11.22 18.79 -19.41
C SER A 236 -12.01 17.63 -18.80
N ALA A 237 -11.41 16.88 -17.86
CA ALA A 237 -12.06 15.76 -17.21
C ALA A 237 -12.98 16.21 -16.06
N VAL A 238 -12.64 17.27 -15.33
CA VAL A 238 -13.43 17.76 -14.19
C VAL A 238 -14.46 18.84 -14.56
N ALA A 239 -14.50 19.27 -15.83
CA ALA A 239 -15.43 20.29 -16.30
C ALA A 239 -16.90 19.84 -16.24
N PRO A 240 -17.85 20.74 -15.95
CA PRO A 240 -19.28 20.45 -16.07
C PRO A 240 -19.62 20.01 -17.51
N GLY A 241 -20.13 18.80 -17.68
CA GLY A 241 -20.43 18.23 -19.01
C GLY A 241 -19.45 17.18 -19.53
N ALA A 242 -18.27 17.00 -18.92
CA ALA A 242 -17.29 15.98 -19.29
C ALA A 242 -17.88 14.55 -19.32
N LEU A 243 -18.87 14.28 -18.46
CA LEU A 243 -19.59 12.99 -18.42
C LEU A 243 -20.39 12.71 -19.70
N LYS A 244 -21.01 13.73 -20.31
CA LYS A 244 -21.76 13.56 -21.56
C LYS A 244 -20.84 13.26 -22.74
N THR A 245 -19.67 13.89 -22.78
CA THR A 245 -18.67 13.66 -23.82
C THR A 245 -18.06 12.27 -23.71
N ALA A 246 -17.70 11.82 -22.49
CA ALA A 246 -17.16 10.48 -22.25
C ALA A 246 -18.18 9.37 -22.58
N ALA A 247 -19.46 9.55 -22.23
CA ALA A 247 -20.51 8.60 -22.57
C ALA A 247 -20.73 8.50 -24.09
N ASN A 248 -20.70 9.62 -24.81
CA ASN A 248 -20.84 9.64 -26.26
C ASN A 248 -19.62 9.01 -26.97
N GLU A 249 -18.39 9.22 -26.47
CA GLU A 249 -17.20 8.56 -27.01
C GLU A 249 -17.28 7.03 -26.84
N LEU A 250 -17.78 6.52 -25.71
CA LEU A 250 -17.95 5.09 -25.47
C LEU A 250 -19.02 4.46 -26.37
N LEU A 251 -20.12 5.17 -26.62
CA LEU A 251 -21.19 4.71 -27.51
C LEU A 251 -20.81 4.77 -29.00
N SER A 252 -19.81 5.56 -29.37
CA SER A 252 -19.32 5.64 -30.75
C SER A 252 -18.30 4.56 -31.13
N VAL A 253 -17.80 3.79 -30.14
CA VAL A 253 -16.78 2.72 -30.31
C VAL A 253 -17.41 1.32 -30.16
N ALA A 254 -18.67 1.24 -29.71
CA ALA A 254 -19.46 0.02 -29.59
C ALA A 254 -20.32 -0.20 -30.84
#